data_2e65f84fadd21871a3c000b2c4b2f092
#
_entry.id   2e65f84fadd21871a3c000b2c4b2f092
#
_cell.length_a   1.000
_cell.length_b   1.000
_cell.length_c   1.000
_cell.angle_alpha   90.00
_cell.angle_beta   90.00
_cell.angle_gamma   90.00
#
_symmetry.space_group_name_H-M   'P 1'
#
loop_
_entity.id
_entity.type
_entity.pdbx_description
1 polymer ?
#
loop_
_entity_poly.entity_id
_entity_poly.type
_entity_poly.pdbx_seq_one_letter_code
_entity_poly.pdbx_strand_id
1 'polypeptide(L)'
;MNKFVIMFVVSLVLAACSASPEQPPFSDAPLAGAKIGGPFTLIDQDRQKRSYDDDAGKFRIVYFGYTSCPDICTPDMQQLMAGLIQFETAHPKLAANVQPYFITVDPKRDTSAVLKQFVTAFHPRLVGLTGTEAEIAAAAKSFAVFFQKVDGSTPESYLMSHSQTPYLMGPDGKPLALMPVDAPNTDANEGDPKLVADELAKWVR
;
A
#
# COMPACT_ATOMS: atom_id res chain seq x y z
N MET A 1 16.36 77.98 -3.16
CA MET A 1 16.12 77.18 -1.94
C MET A 1 15.23 76.01 -2.35
N ASN A 2 15.87 74.87 -2.77
CA ASN A 2 15.17 73.68 -3.23
C ASN A 2 14.98 72.71 -2.06
N LYS A 3 13.74 72.42 -1.72
CA LYS A 3 13.41 71.36 -0.72
C LYS A 3 13.23 70.06 -1.47
N PHE A 4 14.18 69.15 -1.34
CA PHE A 4 14.03 67.75 -1.75
C PHE A 4 13.16 67.03 -0.71
N VAL A 5 11.98 66.54 -1.13
CA VAL A 5 11.17 65.60 -0.36
C VAL A 5 11.58 64.20 -0.75
N ILE A 6 12.23 63.49 0.15
CA ILE A 6 12.57 62.06 -0.01
C ILE A 6 11.35 61.27 0.45
N MET A 7 10.68 60.61 -0.51
CA MET A 7 9.55 59.73 -0.26
C MET A 7 10.08 58.33 -0.01
N PHE A 8 10.04 57.88 1.23
CA PHE A 8 10.37 56.52 1.63
C PHE A 8 9.22 55.61 1.26
N VAL A 9 9.40 54.74 0.26
CA VAL A 9 8.47 53.68 -0.08
C VAL A 9 8.80 52.49 0.80
N VAL A 10 8.00 52.24 1.82
CA VAL A 10 8.08 51.02 2.66
C VAL A 10 7.41 49.89 1.89
N SER A 11 8.20 49.03 1.27
CA SER A 11 7.72 47.78 0.64
C SER A 11 7.35 46.78 1.74
N LEU A 12 6.06 46.63 1.94
CA LEU A 12 5.52 45.57 2.85
C LEU A 12 5.60 44.24 2.13
N VAL A 13 6.60 43.42 2.46
CA VAL A 13 6.73 42.04 1.96
C VAL A 13 5.73 41.17 2.76
N LEU A 14 4.59 40.89 2.15
CA LEU A 14 3.66 39.89 2.65
C LEU A 14 4.32 38.49 2.50
N ALA A 15 4.88 37.96 3.58
CA ALA A 15 5.23 36.56 3.67
C ALA A 15 3.92 35.75 3.72
N ALA A 16 3.48 35.26 2.56
CA ALA A 16 2.42 34.25 2.49
C ALA A 16 2.97 32.96 3.09
N CYS A 17 2.66 32.72 4.36
CA CYS A 17 2.81 31.40 4.94
C CYS A 17 1.85 30.47 4.20
N SER A 18 2.37 29.67 3.26
CA SER A 18 1.66 28.53 2.71
C SER A 18 1.51 27.51 3.85
N ALA A 19 0.40 27.57 4.58
CA ALA A 19 0.01 26.50 5.48
C ALA A 19 -0.22 25.26 4.61
N SER A 20 0.62 24.23 4.79
CA SER A 20 0.29 22.91 4.24
C SER A 20 -1.07 22.51 4.79
N PRO A 21 -1.97 21.92 3.98
CA PRO A 21 -3.26 21.45 4.48
C PRO A 21 -3.01 20.49 5.66
N GLU A 22 -3.69 20.77 6.77
CA GLU A 22 -3.59 19.94 7.97
C GLU A 22 -4.12 18.54 7.64
N GLN A 23 -3.29 17.51 7.89
CA GLN A 23 -3.70 16.13 7.65
C GLN A 23 -4.78 15.72 8.65
N PRO A 24 -5.84 14.99 8.22
CA PRO A 24 -6.91 14.57 9.10
C PRO A 24 -6.39 13.64 10.20
N PRO A 25 -6.97 13.66 11.42
CA PRO A 25 -6.60 12.72 12.47
C PRO A 25 -6.96 11.28 12.06
N PHE A 26 -6.23 10.29 12.58
CA PHE A 26 -6.50 8.87 12.25
C PHE A 26 -7.88 8.39 12.70
N SER A 27 -8.52 9.09 13.66
CA SER A 27 -9.92 8.83 14.04
C SER A 27 -10.91 9.05 12.89
N ASP A 28 -10.56 9.87 11.92
CA ASP A 28 -11.39 10.21 10.76
C ASP A 28 -11.07 9.33 9.54
N ALA A 29 -10.17 8.38 9.71
CA ALA A 29 -9.83 7.43 8.66
C ALA A 29 -11.04 6.52 8.33
N PRO A 30 -11.28 6.19 7.04
CA PRO A 30 -12.44 5.42 6.63
C PRO A 30 -12.60 4.06 7.32
N LEU A 31 -11.49 3.47 7.75
CA LEU A 31 -11.49 2.18 8.45
C LEU A 31 -11.21 2.32 9.95
N ALA A 32 -11.28 3.54 10.51
CA ALA A 32 -11.06 3.74 11.93
C ALA A 32 -12.03 2.89 12.78
N GLY A 33 -11.48 2.11 13.70
CA GLY A 33 -12.26 1.21 14.56
C GLY A 33 -12.66 -0.12 13.92
N ALA A 34 -12.38 -0.34 12.64
CA ALA A 34 -12.61 -1.64 12.00
C ALA A 34 -11.70 -2.72 12.61
N LYS A 35 -12.23 -3.93 12.75
CA LYS A 35 -11.48 -5.11 13.22
C LYS A 35 -10.81 -5.80 12.04
N ILE A 36 -9.89 -5.08 11.38
CA ILE A 36 -9.12 -5.53 10.22
C ILE A 36 -7.63 -5.42 10.57
N GLY A 37 -6.87 -6.42 10.18
CA GLY A 37 -5.46 -6.53 10.52
C GLY A 37 -5.24 -7.34 11.80
N GLY A 38 -4.01 -7.70 12.01
CA GLY A 38 -3.59 -8.49 13.17
C GLY A 38 -2.20 -9.08 12.97
N PRO A 39 -1.60 -9.60 14.03
CA PRO A 39 -0.28 -10.17 13.95
C PRO A 39 -0.25 -11.41 13.04
N PHE A 40 0.81 -11.51 12.26
CA PHE A 40 1.18 -12.70 11.52
C PHE A 40 2.69 -12.93 11.64
N THR A 41 3.12 -14.14 11.43
CA THR A 41 4.53 -14.47 11.17
C THR A 41 4.55 -15.36 9.94
N LEU A 42 5.15 -14.90 8.87
CA LEU A 42 5.23 -15.53 7.57
C LEU A 42 6.69 -15.66 7.13
N ILE A 43 6.92 -16.22 5.96
CA ILE A 43 8.26 -16.35 5.36
C ILE A 43 8.34 -15.37 4.18
N ASP A 44 9.39 -14.56 4.13
CA ASP A 44 9.60 -13.63 3.03
C ASP A 44 10.28 -14.30 1.80
N GLN A 45 10.44 -13.53 0.74
CA GLN A 45 11.08 -13.96 -0.51
C GLN A 45 12.56 -14.35 -0.32
N ASP A 46 13.19 -13.95 0.77
CA ASP A 46 14.58 -14.30 1.12
C ASP A 46 14.66 -15.46 2.14
N ARG A 47 13.53 -16.15 2.37
CA ARG A 47 13.36 -17.26 3.31
C ARG A 47 13.60 -16.88 4.77
N GLN A 48 13.44 -15.61 5.10
CA GLN A 48 13.52 -15.14 6.47
C GLN A 48 12.11 -15.10 7.10
N LYS A 49 12.03 -15.35 8.40
CA LYS A 49 10.79 -15.09 9.14
C LYS A 49 10.53 -13.60 9.17
N ARG A 50 9.29 -13.22 8.84
CA ARG A 50 8.83 -11.84 8.87
C ARG A 50 7.58 -11.77 9.72
N SER A 51 7.67 -11.05 10.83
CA SER A 51 6.54 -10.74 11.69
C SER A 51 5.89 -9.43 11.28
N TYR A 52 4.59 -9.31 11.46
CA TYR A 52 3.88 -8.05 11.27
C TYR A 52 4.48 -6.92 12.13
N ASP A 53 4.94 -7.24 13.33
CA ASP A 53 5.51 -6.28 14.29
C ASP A 53 6.95 -5.84 13.96
N ASP A 54 7.64 -6.49 13.00
CA ASP A 54 8.99 -6.07 12.58
C ASP A 54 8.97 -4.65 11.98
N ASP A 55 7.82 -4.20 11.47
CA ASP A 55 7.60 -2.85 10.97
C ASP A 55 6.67 -2.02 11.89
N ALA A 56 6.68 -2.28 13.20
CA ALA A 56 6.00 -1.42 14.16
C ALA A 56 6.48 0.03 14.03
N GLY A 57 5.56 0.97 14.06
CA GLY A 57 5.85 2.39 13.83
C GLY A 57 5.86 2.82 12.36
N LYS A 58 5.78 1.88 11.40
CA LYS A 58 5.63 2.21 9.98
C LYS A 58 4.19 2.03 9.51
N PHE A 59 3.84 2.80 8.49
CA PHE A 59 2.65 2.51 7.68
C PHE A 59 2.90 1.27 6.82
N ARG A 60 1.85 0.49 6.56
CA ARG A 60 1.97 -0.72 5.73
C ARG A 60 0.91 -0.71 4.65
N ILE A 61 1.32 -0.96 3.40
CA ILE A 61 0.39 -1.32 2.32
C ILE A 61 0.35 -2.84 2.31
N VAL A 62 -0.83 -3.42 2.49
CA VAL A 62 -0.99 -4.89 2.53
C VAL A 62 -1.93 -5.32 1.41
N TYR A 63 -1.44 -6.11 0.47
CA TYR A 63 -2.20 -6.69 -0.62
C TYR A 63 -2.11 -8.22 -0.59
N PHE A 64 -3.27 -8.88 -0.71
CA PHE A 64 -3.36 -10.33 -0.85
C PHE A 64 -3.61 -10.69 -2.32
N GLY A 65 -2.80 -11.58 -2.88
CA GLY A 65 -2.89 -12.00 -4.28
C GLY A 65 -2.12 -13.28 -4.54
N TYR A 66 -1.87 -13.62 -5.80
CA TYR A 66 -1.00 -14.74 -6.18
C TYR A 66 -0.29 -14.45 -7.50
N THR A 67 0.92 -15.00 -7.67
CA THR A 67 1.80 -14.63 -8.79
C THR A 67 1.29 -15.10 -10.15
N SER A 68 0.53 -16.21 -10.18
CA SER A 68 -0.05 -16.78 -11.41
C SER A 68 -1.45 -16.25 -11.70
N CYS A 69 -1.83 -15.10 -11.16
CA CYS A 69 -3.09 -14.44 -11.45
C CYS A 69 -3.08 -13.91 -12.89
N PRO A 70 -4.00 -14.35 -13.76
CA PRO A 70 -3.96 -13.96 -15.17
C PRO A 70 -4.46 -12.53 -15.41
N ASP A 71 -5.26 -11.96 -14.51
CA ASP A 71 -6.06 -10.79 -14.81
C ASP A 71 -5.66 -9.54 -14.02
N ILE A 72 -5.77 -9.57 -12.69
CA ILE A 72 -5.85 -8.35 -11.87
C ILE A 72 -4.64 -8.09 -10.96
N CYS A 73 -3.99 -9.12 -10.38
CA CYS A 73 -2.93 -8.90 -9.40
C CYS A 73 -1.73 -8.15 -9.98
N THR A 74 -1.37 -8.42 -11.23
CA THR A 74 -0.25 -7.74 -11.89
C THR A 74 -0.56 -6.27 -12.18
N PRO A 75 -1.69 -5.89 -12.82
CA PRO A 75 -2.11 -4.49 -12.95
C PRO A 75 -2.22 -3.76 -11.62
N ASP A 76 -2.88 -4.34 -10.63
CA ASP A 76 -3.02 -3.72 -9.29
C ASP A 76 -1.66 -3.43 -8.66
N MET A 77 -0.74 -4.41 -8.70
CA MET A 77 0.60 -4.22 -8.16
C MET A 77 1.40 -3.15 -8.92
N GLN A 78 1.25 -3.07 -10.25
CA GLN A 78 1.87 -2.02 -11.05
C GLN A 78 1.37 -0.63 -10.63
N GLN A 79 0.05 -0.46 -10.51
CA GLN A 79 -0.58 0.81 -10.12
C GLN A 79 -0.19 1.21 -8.69
N LEU A 80 -0.34 0.29 -7.73
CA LEU A 80 0.01 0.53 -6.34
C LEU A 80 1.48 0.94 -6.16
N MET A 81 2.40 0.24 -6.82
CA MET A 81 3.82 0.53 -6.69
C MET A 81 4.23 1.77 -7.49
N ALA A 82 3.60 2.05 -8.62
CA ALA A 82 3.80 3.31 -9.33
C ALA A 82 3.32 4.52 -8.50
N GLY A 83 2.20 4.39 -7.80
CA GLY A 83 1.71 5.42 -6.87
C GLY A 83 2.63 5.61 -5.66
N LEU A 84 3.14 4.51 -5.11
CA LEU A 84 4.15 4.58 -4.04
C LEU A 84 5.41 5.32 -4.52
N ILE A 85 5.91 5.06 -5.74
CA ILE A 85 7.06 5.75 -6.33
C ILE A 85 6.77 7.26 -6.50
N GLN A 86 5.57 7.63 -6.94
CA GLN A 86 5.17 9.05 -7.01
C GLN A 86 5.18 9.69 -5.64
N PHE A 87 4.62 9.02 -4.63
CA PHE A 87 4.65 9.49 -3.24
C PHE A 87 6.09 9.61 -2.70
N GLU A 88 6.97 8.65 -2.97
CA GLU A 88 8.38 8.67 -2.59
C GLU A 88 9.12 9.87 -3.18
N THR A 89 8.82 10.17 -4.45
CA THR A 89 9.43 11.31 -5.15
C THR A 89 9.00 12.63 -4.54
N ALA A 90 7.71 12.75 -4.19
CA ALA A 90 7.15 13.97 -3.60
C ALA A 90 7.49 14.13 -2.11
N HIS A 91 7.57 13.02 -1.37
CA HIS A 91 7.71 12.99 0.09
C HIS A 91 8.79 12.01 0.57
N PRO A 92 10.07 12.17 0.17
CA PRO A 92 11.12 11.16 0.40
C PRO A 92 11.36 10.84 1.88
N LYS A 93 11.15 11.79 2.78
CA LYS A 93 11.31 11.56 4.23
C LYS A 93 10.17 10.73 4.81
N LEU A 94 8.94 10.94 4.36
CA LEU A 94 7.76 10.20 4.82
C LEU A 94 7.72 8.80 4.21
N ALA A 95 8.15 8.67 2.97
CA ALA A 95 8.14 7.42 2.23
C ALA A 95 8.98 6.32 2.87
N ALA A 96 10.05 6.67 3.59
CA ALA A 96 10.85 5.72 4.37
C ALA A 96 10.03 4.97 5.44
N ASN A 97 8.91 5.57 5.88
CA ASN A 97 8.01 5.01 6.88
C ASN A 97 6.88 4.17 6.27
N VAL A 98 6.90 3.89 4.96
CA VAL A 98 5.89 3.06 4.29
C VAL A 98 6.52 1.74 3.88
N GLN A 99 5.99 0.61 4.35
CA GLN A 99 6.40 -0.74 3.98
C GLN A 99 5.30 -1.43 3.17
N PRO A 100 5.53 -1.73 1.88
CA PRO A 100 4.59 -2.50 1.07
C PRO A 100 4.79 -4.01 1.25
N TYR A 101 3.68 -4.75 1.33
CA TYR A 101 3.60 -6.20 1.43
C TYR A 101 2.69 -6.79 0.36
N PHE A 102 3.16 -7.84 -0.27
CA PHE A 102 2.37 -8.78 -1.08
C PHE A 102 2.30 -10.11 -0.35
N ILE A 103 1.12 -10.53 0.10
CA ILE A 103 0.92 -11.80 0.81
C ILE A 103 0.23 -12.76 -0.15
N THR A 104 0.88 -13.89 -0.44
CA THR A 104 0.27 -14.87 -1.34
C THR A 104 -0.95 -15.54 -0.71
N VAL A 105 -1.97 -15.81 -1.54
CA VAL A 105 -3.10 -16.69 -1.21
C VAL A 105 -2.92 -18.09 -1.81
N ASP A 106 -1.80 -18.33 -2.50
CA ASP A 106 -1.46 -19.63 -3.09
C ASP A 106 -0.03 -20.06 -2.73
N PRO A 107 0.23 -20.37 -1.46
CA PRO A 107 1.58 -20.70 -1.00
C PRO A 107 2.12 -22.00 -1.63
N LYS A 108 1.25 -22.79 -2.26
CA LYS A 108 1.65 -24.03 -2.95
C LYS A 108 2.44 -23.75 -4.23
N ARG A 109 2.05 -22.75 -5.01
CA ARG A 109 2.76 -22.32 -6.23
C ARG A 109 3.73 -21.19 -5.95
N ASP A 110 3.39 -20.28 -5.07
CA ASP A 110 4.16 -19.09 -4.75
C ASP A 110 5.22 -19.37 -3.68
N THR A 111 6.26 -20.08 -4.09
CA THR A 111 7.44 -20.28 -3.23
C THR A 111 8.19 -18.96 -3.03
N SER A 112 9.07 -18.89 -2.02
CA SER A 112 9.94 -17.71 -1.81
C SER A 112 10.71 -17.30 -3.08
N ALA A 113 11.18 -18.27 -3.87
CA ALA A 113 11.90 -17.98 -5.12
C ALA A 113 10.99 -17.37 -6.20
N VAL A 114 9.76 -17.84 -6.33
CA VAL A 114 8.76 -17.30 -7.26
C VAL A 114 8.35 -15.88 -6.80
N LEU A 115 8.08 -15.71 -5.52
CA LEU A 115 7.76 -14.39 -4.96
C LEU A 115 8.91 -13.40 -5.16
N LYS A 116 10.17 -13.83 -5.01
CA LYS A 116 11.32 -12.95 -5.22
C LYS A 116 11.34 -12.39 -6.65
N GLN A 117 11.12 -13.22 -7.65
CA GLN A 117 11.04 -12.78 -9.05
C GLN A 117 9.88 -11.80 -9.26
N PHE A 118 8.72 -12.11 -8.67
CA PHE A 118 7.52 -11.29 -8.80
C PHE A 118 7.72 -9.91 -8.14
N VAL A 119 8.02 -9.84 -6.85
CA VAL A 119 8.05 -8.57 -6.13
C VAL A 119 9.15 -7.63 -6.60
N THR A 120 10.30 -8.14 -7.01
CA THR A 120 11.41 -7.32 -7.51
C THR A 120 11.09 -6.63 -8.85
N ALA A 121 10.11 -7.13 -9.59
CA ALA A 121 9.67 -6.51 -10.84
C ALA A 121 8.87 -5.21 -10.62
N PHE A 122 8.33 -4.99 -9.41
CA PHE A 122 7.47 -3.83 -9.13
C PHE A 122 8.17 -2.76 -8.29
N HIS A 123 8.81 -3.16 -7.18
CA HIS A 123 9.41 -2.18 -6.29
C HIS A 123 10.51 -2.81 -5.41
N PRO A 124 11.66 -2.13 -5.20
CA PRO A 124 12.78 -2.69 -4.44
C PRO A 124 12.48 -2.94 -2.95
N ARG A 125 11.49 -2.24 -2.38
CA ARG A 125 11.07 -2.41 -0.98
C ARG A 125 9.82 -3.28 -0.81
N LEU A 126 9.22 -3.76 -1.91
CA LEU A 126 8.09 -4.67 -1.82
C LEU A 126 8.53 -6.01 -1.24
N VAL A 127 7.89 -6.42 -0.16
CA VAL A 127 8.15 -7.70 0.50
C VAL A 127 7.06 -8.69 0.13
N GLY A 128 7.45 -9.80 -0.49
CA GLY A 128 6.58 -10.93 -0.80
C GLY A 128 6.58 -11.95 0.34
N LEU A 129 5.40 -12.29 0.83
CA LEU A 129 5.23 -13.17 1.98
C LEU A 129 4.49 -14.45 1.57
N THR A 130 5.01 -15.58 2.05
CA THR A 130 4.40 -16.92 1.92
C THR A 130 4.47 -17.64 3.28
N GLY A 131 3.90 -18.83 3.35
CA GLY A 131 3.91 -19.66 4.55
C GLY A 131 3.17 -20.96 4.31
N THR A 132 2.80 -21.65 5.36
CA THR A 132 1.87 -22.78 5.28
C THR A 132 0.47 -22.28 4.91
N GLU A 133 -0.35 -23.16 4.33
CA GLU A 133 -1.76 -22.84 4.03
C GLU A 133 -2.51 -22.34 5.27
N ALA A 134 -2.23 -22.91 6.44
CA ALA A 134 -2.85 -22.51 7.70
C ALA A 134 -2.42 -21.11 8.14
N GLU A 135 -1.15 -20.74 8.00
CA GLU A 135 -0.62 -19.40 8.32
C GLU A 135 -1.21 -18.35 7.38
N ILE A 136 -1.27 -18.64 6.08
CA ILE A 136 -1.88 -17.77 5.09
C ILE A 136 -3.37 -17.58 5.36
N ALA A 137 -4.10 -18.67 5.66
CA ALA A 137 -5.53 -18.59 5.99
C ALA A 137 -5.77 -17.77 7.26
N ALA A 138 -4.92 -17.90 8.28
CA ALA A 138 -5.01 -17.10 9.49
C ALA A 138 -4.75 -15.61 9.22
N ALA A 139 -3.71 -15.28 8.44
CA ALA A 139 -3.42 -13.91 8.04
C ALA A 139 -4.57 -13.30 7.22
N ALA A 140 -5.03 -13.98 6.18
CA ALA A 140 -6.15 -13.54 5.35
C ALA A 140 -7.43 -13.28 6.18
N LYS A 141 -7.75 -14.20 7.10
CA LYS A 141 -8.90 -14.04 8.01
C LYS A 141 -8.77 -12.77 8.87
N SER A 142 -7.58 -12.46 9.39
CA SER A 142 -7.38 -11.26 10.21
C SER A 142 -7.56 -9.95 9.41
N PHE A 143 -7.30 -9.99 8.11
CA PHE A 143 -7.51 -8.88 7.18
C PHE A 143 -8.88 -8.91 6.49
N ALA A 144 -9.80 -9.77 6.92
CA ALA A 144 -11.11 -9.96 6.28
C ALA A 144 -11.01 -10.26 4.77
N VAL A 145 -9.93 -10.91 4.35
CA VAL A 145 -9.71 -11.33 2.97
C VAL A 145 -10.28 -12.72 2.78
N PHE A 146 -11.21 -12.84 1.83
CA PHE A 146 -11.69 -14.11 1.35
C PHE A 146 -10.78 -14.60 0.22
N PHE A 147 -10.51 -15.90 0.19
CA PHE A 147 -9.90 -16.56 -0.97
C PHE A 147 -10.36 -18.00 -1.08
N GLN A 148 -10.40 -18.51 -2.30
CA GLN A 148 -10.84 -19.86 -2.60
C GLN A 148 -10.17 -20.36 -3.89
N LYS A 149 -9.75 -21.64 -3.86
CA LYS A 149 -9.33 -22.33 -5.07
C LYS A 149 -10.54 -22.55 -6.00
N VAL A 150 -10.37 -22.24 -7.27
CA VAL A 150 -11.34 -22.50 -8.35
C VAL A 150 -10.68 -23.50 -9.30
N ASP A 151 -11.28 -24.67 -9.47
CA ASP A 151 -10.71 -25.71 -10.30
C ASP A 151 -10.65 -25.27 -11.77
N GLY A 152 -9.50 -25.52 -12.38
CA GLY A 152 -9.28 -25.32 -13.80
C GLY A 152 -9.56 -26.60 -14.62
N SER A 153 -9.17 -26.59 -15.89
CA SER A 153 -9.30 -27.75 -16.78
C SER A 153 -8.39 -28.93 -16.42
N THR A 154 -7.31 -28.66 -15.66
CA THR A 154 -6.42 -29.67 -15.08
C THR A 154 -6.14 -29.36 -13.62
N PRO A 155 -5.65 -30.33 -12.83
CA PRO A 155 -5.29 -30.10 -11.42
C PRO A 155 -4.26 -29.00 -11.22
N GLU A 156 -3.42 -28.72 -12.22
CA GLU A 156 -2.37 -27.68 -12.19
C GLU A 156 -2.86 -26.32 -12.69
N SER A 157 -3.97 -26.27 -13.45
CA SER A 157 -4.50 -25.05 -14.09
C SER A 157 -5.55 -24.32 -13.25
N TYR A 158 -5.57 -24.53 -11.93
CA TYR A 158 -6.52 -23.85 -11.07
C TYR A 158 -6.25 -22.35 -10.91
N LEU A 159 -7.29 -21.60 -10.61
CA LEU A 159 -7.22 -20.19 -10.24
C LEU A 159 -7.53 -20.01 -8.75
N MET A 160 -7.13 -18.86 -8.22
CA MET A 160 -7.57 -18.43 -6.89
C MET A 160 -8.53 -17.25 -7.04
N SER A 161 -9.76 -17.43 -6.60
CA SER A 161 -10.68 -16.30 -6.36
C SER A 161 -10.30 -15.67 -5.03
N HIS A 162 -10.13 -14.36 -4.98
CA HIS A 162 -9.78 -13.65 -3.74
C HIS A 162 -10.32 -12.22 -3.73
N SER A 163 -10.41 -11.64 -2.52
CA SER A 163 -10.71 -10.22 -2.35
C SER A 163 -9.57 -9.36 -2.90
N GLN A 164 -9.90 -8.35 -3.70
CA GLN A 164 -8.95 -7.42 -4.36
C GLN A 164 -8.77 -6.14 -3.55
N THR A 165 -8.66 -6.22 -2.26
CA THR A 165 -8.73 -5.06 -1.37
C THR A 165 -7.36 -4.81 -0.74
N PRO A 166 -6.56 -3.85 -1.25
CA PRO A 166 -5.34 -3.46 -0.57
C PRO A 166 -5.66 -2.53 0.60
N TYR A 167 -4.98 -2.73 1.72
CA TYR A 167 -5.15 -1.95 2.93
C TYR A 167 -3.98 -1.02 3.17
N LEU A 168 -4.26 0.22 3.61
CA LEU A 168 -3.29 1.07 4.28
C LEU A 168 -3.48 0.90 5.79
N MET A 169 -2.41 0.44 6.46
CA MET A 169 -2.36 0.28 7.91
C MET A 169 -1.51 1.40 8.52
N GLY A 170 -1.95 1.90 9.66
CA GLY A 170 -1.23 2.91 10.42
C GLY A 170 0.00 2.37 11.15
N PRO A 171 0.80 3.26 11.75
CA PRO A 171 2.00 2.88 12.49
C PRO A 171 1.72 2.03 13.73
N ASP A 172 0.52 2.10 14.27
CA ASP A 172 0.02 1.25 15.38
C ASP A 172 -0.55 -0.10 14.88
N GLY A 173 -0.48 -0.38 13.59
CA GLY A 173 -0.97 -1.60 12.96
C GLY A 173 -2.49 -1.64 12.74
N LYS A 174 -3.22 -0.54 13.03
CA LYS A 174 -4.65 -0.46 12.77
C LYS A 174 -4.95 -0.02 11.34
N PRO A 175 -6.10 -0.42 10.78
CA PRO A 175 -6.48 -0.04 9.43
C PRO A 175 -6.85 1.44 9.36
N LEU A 176 -6.41 2.10 8.29
CA LEU A 176 -6.74 3.49 7.98
C LEU A 176 -7.68 3.61 6.79
N ALA A 177 -7.30 3.03 5.66
CA ALA A 177 -8.03 3.16 4.41
C ALA A 177 -7.87 1.94 3.51
N LEU A 178 -8.70 1.85 2.49
CA LEU A 178 -8.45 1.02 1.31
C LEU A 178 -7.56 1.81 0.35
N MET A 179 -6.58 1.15 -0.23
CA MET A 179 -5.81 1.77 -1.30
C MET A 179 -6.57 1.66 -2.62
N PRO A 180 -6.51 2.68 -3.48
CA PRO A 180 -7.15 2.66 -4.79
C PRO A 180 -6.64 1.51 -5.66
N VAL A 181 -7.57 0.76 -6.27
CA VAL A 181 -7.34 -0.25 -7.31
C VAL A 181 -8.54 -0.21 -8.25
N ASP A 182 -8.35 -0.69 -9.47
CA ASP A 182 -9.44 -0.71 -10.45
C ASP A 182 -10.53 -1.70 -10.00
N ALA A 183 -11.77 -1.23 -10.00
CA ALA A 183 -12.90 -2.11 -9.77
C ALA A 183 -13.18 -2.93 -11.03
N PRO A 184 -13.51 -4.23 -10.91
CA PRO A 184 -13.87 -5.03 -12.07
C PRO A 184 -15.14 -4.49 -12.74
N ASN A 185 -15.12 -4.43 -14.07
CA ASN A 185 -16.23 -4.00 -14.91
C ASN A 185 -16.60 -2.49 -14.81
N THR A 186 -15.69 -1.64 -14.45
CA THR A 186 -15.81 -0.18 -14.58
C THR A 186 -14.89 0.33 -15.69
N ASP A 187 -15.28 1.42 -16.35
CA ASP A 187 -14.41 2.14 -17.31
C ASP A 187 -13.55 3.21 -16.60
N ALA A 188 -13.69 3.33 -15.28
CA ALA A 188 -12.94 4.29 -14.47
C ALA A 188 -11.57 3.72 -14.09
N ASN A 189 -10.52 4.54 -14.24
CA ASN A 189 -9.18 4.22 -13.75
C ASN A 189 -9.09 4.54 -12.24
N GLU A 190 -9.73 3.71 -11.43
CA GLU A 190 -9.81 3.89 -9.98
C GLU A 190 -8.48 3.56 -9.29
N GLY A 191 -7.64 2.76 -9.94
CA GLY A 191 -6.28 2.41 -9.50
C GLY A 191 -5.19 3.38 -9.98
N ASP A 192 -5.54 4.54 -10.57
CA ASP A 192 -4.55 5.49 -11.05
C ASP A 192 -3.45 5.76 -10.00
N PRO A 193 -2.17 5.65 -10.38
CA PRO A 193 -1.04 5.88 -9.47
C PRO A 193 -1.09 7.20 -8.72
N LYS A 194 -1.69 8.24 -9.34
CA LYS A 194 -1.88 9.52 -8.66
C LYS A 194 -2.85 9.40 -7.49
N LEU A 195 -3.95 8.66 -7.64
CA LEU A 195 -4.91 8.45 -6.55
C LEU A 195 -4.27 7.67 -5.40
N VAL A 196 -3.43 6.69 -5.70
CA VAL A 196 -2.63 5.96 -4.71
C VAL A 196 -1.68 6.91 -3.97
N ALA A 197 -0.96 7.77 -4.70
CA ALA A 197 -0.05 8.73 -4.09
C ALA A 197 -0.80 9.77 -3.23
N ASP A 198 -1.95 10.26 -3.69
CA ASP A 198 -2.80 11.20 -2.95
C ASP A 198 -3.33 10.57 -1.65
N GLU A 199 -3.76 9.30 -1.69
CA GLU A 199 -4.23 8.60 -0.48
C GLU A 199 -3.09 8.39 0.53
N LEU A 200 -1.88 8.05 0.05
CA LEU A 200 -0.69 8.01 0.91
C LEU A 200 -0.38 9.37 1.52
N ALA A 201 -0.39 10.44 0.73
CA ALA A 201 -0.12 11.81 1.20
C ALA A 201 -1.14 12.29 2.25
N LYS A 202 -2.36 11.79 2.20
CA LYS A 202 -3.41 12.11 3.14
C LYS A 202 -3.15 11.51 4.54
N TRP A 203 -2.56 10.33 4.63
CA TRP A 203 -2.45 9.61 5.90
C TRP A 203 -1.02 9.47 6.43
N VAL A 204 0.00 9.39 5.56
CA VAL A 204 1.39 9.17 5.95
C VAL A 204 2.02 10.47 6.46
N ARG A 205 2.51 10.43 7.70
CA ARG A 205 3.11 11.57 8.41
C ARG A 205 4.29 11.17 9.30
#